data_9b5ba8306ef184958fa7becc85b81258
#
_entry.id   9b5ba8306ef184958fa7becc85b81258
#
_cell.length_a   1.000
_cell.length_b   1.000
_cell.length_c   1.000
_cell.angle_alpha   90.00
_cell.angle_beta   90.00
_cell.angle_gamma   90.00
#
_symmetry.space_group_name_H-M   'P 1'
#
loop_
_entity.id
_entity.type
_entity.pdbx_description
1 polymer ?
#
loop_
_entity_poly.entity_id
_entity_poly.type
_entity_poly.pdbx_seq_one_letter_code
_entity_poly.pdbx_strand_id
1 'polypeptide(L)'
;MAKVDELDLIILTELSADASVSVPKLSQKIKENPSVVYSRIKRLVKKKLIERFTIVVNDQELGFQVKSLAGINMDSKKRDGVIDELFKIDGVREIAEVTGRFDILVTLYAHSLDEMYVIVSEKIGKIDGVLSSESFIEMKTREKAMPYMSSKQGE
;
A
#
# COMPACT_ATOMS: atom_id res chain seq x y z
N MET A 1 -9.84 -15.56 14.81
CA MET A 1 -10.02 -15.16 13.39
C MET A 1 -11.50 -14.86 13.12
N ALA A 2 -11.79 -13.80 12.38
CA ALA A 2 -13.17 -13.53 11.95
C ALA A 2 -13.63 -14.65 11.01
N LYS A 3 -14.81 -15.25 11.28
CA LYS A 3 -15.38 -16.27 10.39
C LYS A 3 -15.83 -15.56 9.10
N VAL A 4 -15.15 -15.83 8.00
CA VAL A 4 -15.40 -15.32 6.64
C VAL A 4 -16.00 -16.47 5.85
N ASP A 5 -17.12 -16.23 5.18
CA ASP A 5 -17.76 -17.19 4.29
C ASP A 5 -17.50 -16.87 2.80
N GLU A 6 -17.96 -17.73 1.92
CA GLU A 6 -17.75 -17.60 0.48
C GLU A 6 -18.29 -16.28 -0.09
N LEU A 7 -19.49 -15.86 0.35
CA LEU A 7 -20.08 -14.61 -0.08
C LEU A 7 -19.23 -13.39 0.35
N ASP A 8 -18.63 -13.42 1.54
CA ASP A 8 -17.71 -12.38 1.98
C ASP A 8 -16.48 -12.29 1.08
N LEU A 9 -15.92 -13.45 0.68
CA LEU A 9 -14.75 -13.49 -0.21
C LEU A 9 -15.09 -12.98 -1.61
N ILE A 10 -16.25 -13.30 -2.15
CA ILE A 10 -16.75 -12.76 -3.42
C ILE A 10 -16.86 -11.24 -3.33
N ILE A 11 -17.51 -10.71 -2.29
CA ILE A 11 -17.66 -9.27 -2.08
C ILE A 11 -16.29 -8.58 -1.97
N LEU A 12 -15.36 -9.14 -1.19
CA LEU A 12 -14.00 -8.59 -1.04
C LEU A 12 -13.26 -8.57 -2.38
N THR A 13 -13.37 -9.64 -3.17
CA THR A 13 -12.73 -9.73 -4.49
C THR A 13 -13.26 -8.65 -5.44
N GLU A 14 -14.57 -8.48 -5.51
CA GLU A 14 -15.19 -7.47 -6.36
C GLU A 14 -14.84 -6.04 -5.93
N LEU A 15 -14.91 -5.75 -4.64
CA LEU A 15 -14.55 -4.44 -4.10
C LEU A 15 -13.06 -4.14 -4.22
N SER A 16 -12.19 -5.15 -4.22
CA SER A 16 -10.75 -4.97 -4.45
C SER A 16 -10.46 -4.61 -5.90
N ALA A 17 -11.29 -5.07 -6.83
CA ALA A 17 -11.16 -4.72 -8.25
C ALA A 17 -11.71 -3.32 -8.54
N ASP A 18 -12.87 -2.99 -7.96
CA ASP A 18 -13.52 -1.68 -8.10
C ASP A 18 -14.37 -1.35 -6.86
N ALA A 19 -13.81 -0.56 -5.96
CA ALA A 19 -14.51 -0.12 -4.75
C ALA A 19 -15.55 0.98 -5.01
N SER A 20 -15.62 1.55 -6.23
CA SER A 20 -16.60 2.56 -6.62
C SER A 20 -17.95 1.98 -7.00
N VAL A 21 -18.03 0.66 -7.19
CA VAL A 21 -19.25 -0.04 -7.56
C VAL A 21 -20.36 0.18 -6.54
N SER A 22 -21.54 0.58 -7.01
CA SER A 22 -22.71 0.71 -6.10
C SER A 22 -23.22 -0.65 -5.62
N VAL A 23 -23.80 -0.69 -4.42
CA VAL A 23 -24.37 -1.93 -3.87
C VAL A 23 -25.37 -2.58 -4.81
N PRO A 24 -26.31 -1.86 -5.48
CA PRO A 24 -27.21 -2.47 -6.46
C PRO A 24 -26.49 -3.13 -7.63
N LYS A 25 -25.44 -2.48 -8.19
CA LYS A 25 -24.65 -3.05 -9.29
C LYS A 25 -23.87 -4.28 -8.84
N LEU A 26 -23.24 -4.20 -7.67
CA LEU A 26 -22.52 -5.34 -7.08
C LEU A 26 -23.48 -6.52 -6.86
N SER A 27 -24.65 -6.28 -6.29
CA SER A 27 -25.68 -7.29 -6.04
C SER A 27 -26.12 -8.01 -7.31
N GLN A 28 -26.36 -7.26 -8.40
CA GLN A 28 -26.67 -7.83 -9.71
C GLN A 28 -25.53 -8.73 -10.22
N LYS A 29 -24.28 -8.27 -10.10
CA LYS A 29 -23.09 -8.99 -10.57
C LYS A 29 -22.94 -10.34 -9.88
N ILE A 30 -23.09 -10.35 -8.55
CA ILE A 30 -22.92 -11.55 -7.73
C ILE A 30 -24.23 -12.34 -7.51
N LYS A 31 -25.33 -11.90 -8.11
CA LYS A 31 -26.69 -12.50 -8.02
C LYS A 31 -27.21 -12.65 -6.60
N GLU A 32 -26.99 -11.63 -5.78
CA GLU A 32 -27.41 -11.58 -4.39
C GLU A 32 -28.38 -10.40 -4.12
N ASN A 33 -29.09 -10.45 -3.01
CA ASN A 33 -29.99 -9.38 -2.60
C ASN A 33 -29.20 -8.14 -2.13
N PRO A 34 -29.54 -6.91 -2.58
CA PRO A 34 -28.85 -5.69 -2.16
C PRO A 34 -28.76 -5.48 -0.65
N SER A 35 -29.82 -5.84 0.09
CA SER A 35 -29.80 -5.71 1.56
C SER A 35 -28.82 -6.67 2.23
N VAL A 36 -28.65 -7.86 1.66
CA VAL A 36 -27.67 -8.86 2.11
C VAL A 36 -26.26 -8.34 1.85
N VAL A 37 -25.98 -7.89 0.62
CA VAL A 37 -24.67 -7.34 0.24
C VAL A 37 -24.29 -6.15 1.13
N TYR A 38 -25.21 -5.20 1.32
CA TYR A 38 -24.99 -4.04 2.20
C TYR A 38 -24.68 -4.46 3.64
N SER A 39 -25.45 -5.39 4.18
CA SER A 39 -25.24 -5.93 5.53
C SER A 39 -23.87 -6.60 5.68
N ARG A 40 -23.43 -7.35 4.64
CA ARG A 40 -22.14 -8.01 4.61
C ARG A 40 -20.99 -7.00 4.58
N ILE A 41 -21.04 -5.99 3.72
CA ILE A 41 -20.05 -4.93 3.66
C ILE A 41 -19.93 -4.23 5.02
N LYS A 42 -21.04 -3.82 5.63
CA LYS A 42 -21.02 -3.24 6.98
C LYS A 42 -20.35 -4.15 8.01
N ARG A 43 -20.63 -5.44 7.97
CA ARG A 43 -20.00 -6.43 8.86
C ARG A 43 -18.51 -6.53 8.64
N LEU A 44 -18.05 -6.55 7.38
CA LEU A 44 -16.62 -6.61 7.01
C LEU A 44 -15.87 -5.38 7.50
N VAL A 45 -16.44 -4.20 7.36
CA VAL A 45 -15.89 -2.94 7.90
C VAL A 45 -15.85 -2.97 9.44
N LYS A 46 -16.95 -3.34 10.09
CA LYS A 46 -17.01 -3.43 11.56
C LYS A 46 -15.98 -4.40 12.14
N LYS A 47 -15.71 -5.50 11.43
CA LYS A 47 -14.70 -6.50 11.81
C LYS A 47 -13.28 -6.13 11.37
N LYS A 48 -13.08 -4.95 10.79
CA LYS A 48 -11.78 -4.49 10.25
C LYS A 48 -11.16 -5.43 9.21
N LEU A 49 -11.97 -6.21 8.49
CA LEU A 49 -11.56 -6.96 7.31
C LEU A 49 -11.45 -6.03 6.11
N ILE A 50 -12.32 -5.03 6.02
CA ILE A 50 -12.15 -3.84 5.20
C ILE A 50 -11.68 -2.75 6.17
N GLU A 51 -10.44 -2.34 6.06
CA GLU A 51 -9.86 -1.31 6.91
C GLU A 51 -10.32 0.08 6.48
N ARG A 52 -10.35 0.31 5.16
CA ARG A 52 -10.76 1.57 4.55
C ARG A 52 -11.12 1.37 3.08
N PHE A 53 -11.93 2.29 2.55
CA PHE A 53 -12.09 2.49 1.11
C PHE A 53 -11.11 3.58 0.66
N THR A 54 -10.43 3.34 -0.44
CA THR A 54 -9.42 4.25 -0.97
C THR A 54 -9.43 4.22 -2.49
N ILE A 55 -8.65 5.10 -3.10
CA ILE A 55 -8.42 5.15 -4.54
C ILE A 55 -6.95 4.85 -4.83
N VAL A 56 -6.68 4.31 -6.00
CA VAL A 56 -5.35 4.24 -6.58
C VAL A 56 -5.22 5.42 -7.54
N VAL A 57 -4.18 6.23 -7.36
CA VAL A 57 -3.93 7.42 -8.15
C VAL A 57 -2.80 7.13 -9.14
N ASN A 58 -2.92 7.65 -10.36
CA ASN A 58 -1.82 7.63 -11.31
C ASN A 58 -0.83 8.76 -10.97
N ASP A 59 0.18 8.43 -10.17
CA ASP A 59 1.16 9.40 -9.69
C ASP A 59 1.97 10.04 -10.84
N GLN A 60 2.15 9.32 -11.96
CA GLN A 60 2.85 9.86 -13.13
C GLN A 60 2.07 11.03 -13.77
N GLU A 61 0.74 10.93 -13.85
CA GLU A 61 -0.11 12.02 -14.33
C GLU A 61 -0.12 13.23 -13.39
N LEU A 62 0.23 13.04 -12.13
CA LEU A 62 0.45 14.11 -11.15
C LEU A 62 1.88 14.66 -11.16
N GLY A 63 2.73 14.18 -12.08
CA GLY A 63 4.11 14.65 -12.26
C GLY A 63 5.17 13.87 -11.47
N PHE A 64 4.81 12.89 -10.67
CA PHE A 64 5.78 12.03 -9.98
C PHE A 64 6.33 10.97 -10.94
N GLN A 65 7.44 11.31 -11.62
CA GLN A 65 8.03 10.49 -12.67
C GLN A 65 8.96 9.40 -12.14
N VAL A 66 9.42 9.53 -10.89
CA VAL A 66 10.40 8.63 -10.30
C VAL A 66 9.86 8.06 -9.00
N LYS A 67 9.81 6.75 -8.94
CA LYS A 67 9.52 5.99 -7.71
C LYS A 67 10.74 5.19 -7.32
N SER A 68 11.07 5.16 -6.05
CA SER A 68 12.20 4.43 -5.50
C SER A 68 11.82 3.70 -4.22
N LEU A 69 12.45 2.57 -3.99
CA LEU A 69 12.50 1.90 -2.71
C LEU A 69 13.88 2.13 -2.11
N ALA A 70 13.97 2.79 -0.98
CA ALA A 70 15.24 3.01 -0.27
C ALA A 70 15.34 2.10 0.95
N GLY A 71 16.39 1.29 1.01
CA GLY A 71 16.76 0.53 2.20
C GLY A 71 17.69 1.36 3.06
N ILE A 72 17.39 1.50 4.33
CA ILE A 72 18.13 2.34 5.29
C ILE A 72 18.55 1.50 6.50
N ASN A 73 19.81 1.66 6.89
CA ASN A 73 20.32 1.19 8.18
C ASN A 73 20.52 2.38 9.12
N MET A 74 20.17 2.21 10.37
CA MET A 74 20.17 3.28 11.35
C MET A 74 20.69 2.82 12.72
N ASP A 75 21.10 3.77 13.54
CA ASP A 75 21.35 3.53 14.96
C ASP A 75 20.03 3.16 15.65
N SER A 76 19.97 1.96 16.21
CA SER A 76 18.79 1.45 16.90
C SER A 76 18.30 2.33 18.05
N LYS A 77 19.22 3.10 18.68
CA LYS A 77 18.90 4.03 19.78
C LYS A 77 18.20 5.30 19.27
N LYS A 78 18.31 5.61 17.98
CA LYS A 78 17.73 6.81 17.35
C LYS A 78 16.57 6.49 16.42
N ARG A 79 16.10 5.23 16.41
CA ARG A 79 15.08 4.71 15.50
C ARG A 79 13.86 5.62 15.36
N ASP A 80 13.20 5.92 16.48
CA ASP A 80 11.97 6.73 16.47
C ASP A 80 12.22 8.13 15.89
N GLY A 81 13.33 8.76 16.28
CA GLY A 81 13.72 10.07 15.74
C GLY A 81 14.02 10.04 14.24
N VAL A 82 14.68 8.98 13.73
CA VAL A 82 14.93 8.80 12.30
C VAL A 82 13.60 8.65 11.53
N ILE A 83 12.68 7.82 12.03
CA ILE A 83 11.37 7.62 11.42
C ILE A 83 10.58 8.94 11.38
N ASP A 84 10.56 9.70 12.47
CA ASP A 84 9.88 10.98 12.55
C ASP A 84 10.45 12.02 11.56
N GLU A 85 11.78 12.07 11.41
CA GLU A 85 12.42 12.96 10.44
C GLU A 85 12.14 12.52 8.98
N LEU A 86 12.14 11.21 8.71
CA LEU A 86 11.79 10.69 7.40
C LEU A 86 10.36 11.08 6.98
N PHE A 87 9.39 11.02 7.88
CA PHE A 87 8.00 11.39 7.58
C PHE A 87 7.81 12.89 7.30
N LYS A 88 8.76 13.75 7.66
CA LYS A 88 8.74 15.18 7.31
C LYS A 88 9.23 15.46 5.89
N ILE A 89 9.85 14.50 5.24
CA ILE A 89 10.38 14.67 3.88
C ILE A 89 9.25 14.50 2.87
N ASP A 90 8.99 15.55 2.08
CA ASP A 90 8.10 15.44 0.94
C ASP A 90 8.59 14.36 -0.01
N GLY A 91 7.71 13.52 -0.52
CA GLY A 91 8.05 12.38 -1.34
C GLY A 91 8.15 11.06 -0.57
N VAL A 92 8.32 11.05 0.75
CA VAL A 92 8.16 9.84 1.56
C VAL A 92 6.68 9.47 1.63
N ARG A 93 6.35 8.24 1.19
CA ARG A 93 4.96 7.73 1.16
C ARG A 93 4.71 6.63 2.16
N GLU A 94 5.68 5.78 2.36
CA GLU A 94 5.56 4.63 3.24
C GLU A 94 6.90 4.32 3.88
N ILE A 95 6.88 3.91 5.14
CA ILE A 95 8.03 3.37 5.86
C ILE A 95 7.62 2.04 6.44
N ALA A 96 8.37 0.99 6.11
CA ALA A 96 8.19 -0.35 6.64
C ALA A 96 9.43 -0.75 7.45
N GLU A 97 9.26 -1.12 8.71
CA GLU A 97 10.31 -1.80 9.47
C GLU A 97 10.42 -3.24 9.00
N VAL A 98 11.62 -3.69 8.74
CA VAL A 98 11.86 -5.01 8.14
C VAL A 98 12.93 -5.79 8.89
N THR A 99 12.98 -7.08 8.63
CA THR A 99 14.09 -7.95 9.06
C THR A 99 14.96 -8.27 7.85
N GLY A 100 16.28 -8.24 8.01
CA GLY A 100 17.21 -8.57 6.95
C GLY A 100 18.37 -7.58 6.82
N ARG A 101 18.77 -7.26 5.59
CA ARG A 101 19.90 -6.39 5.30
C ARG A 101 19.68 -4.94 5.74
N PHE A 102 18.46 -4.45 5.71
CA PHE A 102 18.09 -3.10 6.10
C PHE A 102 17.21 -3.12 7.34
N ASP A 103 17.25 -2.04 8.13
CA ASP A 103 16.38 -1.85 9.28
C ASP A 103 14.99 -1.38 8.84
N ILE A 104 14.94 -0.52 7.82
CA ILE A 104 13.69 -0.01 7.23
C ILE A 104 13.79 0.05 5.71
N LEU A 105 12.61 -0.06 5.09
CA LEU A 105 12.38 0.24 3.67
C LEU A 105 11.45 1.44 3.57
N VAL A 106 11.83 2.40 2.71
CA VAL A 106 11.10 3.65 2.51
C VAL A 106 10.69 3.75 1.05
N THR A 107 9.40 3.89 0.79
CA THR A 107 8.89 4.19 -0.55
C THR A 107 8.92 5.69 -0.79
N LEU A 108 9.62 6.09 -1.86
CA LEU A 108 9.87 7.47 -2.24
C LEU A 108 9.28 7.78 -3.61
N TYR A 109 8.76 9.00 -3.74
CA TYR A 109 8.29 9.57 -5.01
C TYR A 109 8.97 10.92 -5.25
N ALA A 110 9.35 11.18 -6.50
CA ALA A 110 9.96 12.44 -6.92
C ALA A 110 9.52 12.80 -8.34
N HIS A 111 9.62 14.08 -8.70
CA HIS A 111 9.29 14.55 -10.05
C HIS A 111 10.44 14.30 -11.04
N SER A 112 11.67 14.12 -10.55
CA SER A 112 12.85 13.86 -11.38
C SER A 112 13.89 13.03 -10.65
N LEU A 113 14.88 12.51 -11.41
CA LEU A 113 16.03 11.83 -10.82
C LEU A 113 16.89 12.79 -9.97
N ASP A 114 17.01 14.06 -10.37
CA ASP A 114 17.75 15.05 -9.60
C ASP A 114 17.08 15.31 -8.25
N GLU A 115 15.74 15.43 -8.23
CA GLU A 115 15.00 15.55 -6.98
C GLU A 115 15.15 14.30 -6.11
N MET A 116 15.09 13.09 -6.70
CA MET A 116 15.32 11.85 -5.99
C MET A 116 16.71 11.79 -5.36
N TYR A 117 17.73 12.25 -6.10
CA TYR A 117 19.10 12.37 -5.57
C TYR A 117 19.15 13.29 -4.35
N VAL A 118 18.52 14.46 -4.43
CA VAL A 118 18.45 15.42 -3.30
C VAL A 118 17.74 14.78 -2.10
N ILE A 119 16.61 14.09 -2.32
CA ILE A 119 15.89 13.42 -1.24
C ILE A 119 16.80 12.40 -0.55
N VAL A 120 17.44 11.53 -1.30
CA VAL A 120 18.24 10.43 -0.74
C VAL A 120 19.54 10.92 -0.12
N SER A 121 20.29 11.74 -0.84
CA SER A 121 21.65 12.13 -0.43
C SER A 121 21.67 13.33 0.51
N GLU A 122 20.80 14.32 0.27
CA GLU A 122 20.83 15.57 1.02
C GLU A 122 19.85 15.60 2.20
N LYS A 123 18.70 14.95 2.06
CA LYS A 123 17.72 14.92 3.14
C LYS A 123 17.90 13.68 4.01
N ILE A 124 17.74 12.48 3.44
CA ILE A 124 17.82 11.21 4.20
C ILE A 124 19.24 10.99 4.75
N GLY A 125 20.27 11.15 3.92
CA GLY A 125 21.66 10.92 4.31
C GLY A 125 22.17 11.87 5.41
N LYS A 126 21.49 12.98 5.68
CA LYS A 126 21.84 13.94 6.75
C LYS A 126 21.06 13.76 8.03
N ILE A 127 20.09 12.85 8.09
CA ILE A 127 19.35 12.57 9.31
C ILE A 127 20.30 11.95 10.33
N ASP A 128 20.32 12.54 11.53
CA ASP A 128 21.13 12.01 12.63
C ASP A 128 20.61 10.64 13.06
N GLY A 129 21.46 9.64 12.97
CA GLY A 129 21.13 8.24 13.22
C GLY A 129 21.02 7.39 11.97
N VAL A 130 20.94 7.95 10.76
CA VAL A 130 21.08 7.18 9.53
C VAL A 130 22.55 6.80 9.32
N LEU A 131 22.82 5.50 9.17
CA LEU A 131 24.16 4.95 8.99
C LEU A 131 24.51 4.72 7.52
N SER A 132 23.54 4.21 6.76
CA SER A 132 23.67 3.98 5.32
C SER A 132 22.30 3.93 4.65
N SER A 133 22.28 4.23 3.36
CA SER A 133 21.11 4.08 2.51
C SER A 133 21.48 3.53 1.16
N GLU A 134 20.59 2.72 0.58
CA GLU A 134 20.69 2.19 -0.77
C GLU A 134 19.33 2.36 -1.46
N SER A 135 19.33 2.96 -2.66
CA SER A 135 18.10 3.28 -3.39
C SER A 135 17.95 2.42 -4.63
N PHE A 136 16.77 1.88 -4.82
CA PHE A 136 16.37 1.09 -5.97
C PHE A 136 15.32 1.88 -6.76
N ILE A 137 15.72 2.43 -7.90
CA ILE A 137 14.77 3.12 -8.79
C ILE A 137 13.87 2.08 -9.46
N GLU A 138 12.58 2.25 -9.32
CA GLU A 138 11.59 1.36 -9.91
C GLU A 138 11.46 1.63 -11.41
N MET A 139 11.89 0.68 -12.23
CA MET A 139 11.86 0.82 -13.70
C MET A 139 10.50 0.39 -14.27
N LYS A 140 9.89 -0.64 -13.70
CA LYS A 140 8.60 -1.17 -14.14
C LYS A 140 7.97 -2.05 -13.08
N THR A 141 6.74 -1.73 -12.70
CA THR A 141 5.92 -2.56 -11.81
C THR A 141 4.92 -3.38 -12.62
N ARG A 142 4.64 -4.56 -12.16
CA ARG A 142 3.55 -5.39 -12.63
C ARG A 142 2.79 -5.91 -11.43
N GLU A 143 1.53 -5.60 -11.35
CA GLU A 143 0.64 -6.07 -10.29
C GLU A 143 -0.28 -7.17 -10.83
N LYS A 144 -0.56 -8.14 -9.99
CA LYS A 144 -1.56 -9.15 -10.25
C LYS A 144 -2.69 -8.99 -9.25
N ALA A 145 -3.90 -8.88 -9.74
CA ALA A 145 -5.08 -8.91 -8.88
C ALA A 145 -5.09 -10.22 -8.08
N MET A 146 -5.25 -10.11 -6.76
CA MET A 146 -5.37 -11.26 -5.86
C MET A 146 -6.86 -11.49 -5.56
N PRO A 147 -7.50 -12.49 -6.20
CA PRO A 147 -8.83 -12.87 -5.76
C PRO A 147 -8.74 -13.52 -4.38
N TYR A 148 -9.62 -13.11 -3.48
CA TYR A 148 -9.69 -13.72 -2.13
C TYR A 148 -10.39 -15.09 -2.13
N MET A 149 -10.84 -15.56 -3.29
CA MET A 149 -11.43 -16.88 -3.45
C MET A 149 -10.34 -17.91 -3.71
N SER A 150 -10.43 -19.06 -3.04
CA SER A 150 -9.53 -20.17 -3.36
C SER A 150 -9.87 -20.70 -4.77
N SER A 151 -8.85 -20.93 -5.57
CA SER A 151 -8.94 -21.50 -6.91
C SER A 151 -9.40 -23.00 -6.93
N LYS A 152 -10.03 -23.46 -5.86
CA LYS A 152 -10.58 -24.81 -5.76
C LYS A 152 -12.07 -24.84 -6.06
N GLN A 153 -12.46 -24.43 -7.27
CA GLN A 153 -13.73 -24.84 -7.89
C GLN A 153 -13.50 -24.92 -9.40
N GLY A 154 -12.97 -26.03 -9.83
CA GLY A 154 -12.74 -26.37 -11.23
C GLY A 154 -12.16 -27.76 -11.35
N GLU A 155 -12.86 -28.76 -10.84
CA GLU A 155 -12.85 -30.16 -11.29
C GLU A 155 -14.28 -30.66 -11.38
#